data_c08d20f89e85c49fe1d33fbcbe2e7631
#
_entry.id   c08d20f89e85c49fe1d33fbcbe2e7631
#
_cell.length_a   1.000
_cell.length_b   1.000
_cell.length_c   1.000
_cell.angle_alpha   90.00
_cell.angle_beta   90.00
_cell.angle_gamma   90.00
#
_symmetry.space_group_name_H-M   'P 1'
#
loop_
_entity.id
_entity.type
_entity.pdbx_description
1 polymer ?
#
loop_
_entity_poly.entity_id
_entity_poly.type
_entity_poly.pdbx_seq_one_letter_code
_entity_poly.pdbx_strand_id
1 'polypeptide(L)'
;MTPDNSRKLEKLTNQLTEAIDLNGGVECSQNAEIFYPDDWSGLGGSTLMRILSTQTAKEICMRCPVISECLQVGVYEEYGIWGGTTPDQRKKIRKQVR
;
A
#
# COMPACT_ATOMS: atom_id res chain seq x y z
N MET A 1 10.80 19.04 0.27
CA MET A 1 10.85 17.88 -0.62
C MET A 1 11.81 18.16 -1.76
N THR A 2 12.78 17.30 -1.96
CA THR A 2 13.77 17.49 -3.01
C THR A 2 13.24 17.02 -4.36
N PRO A 3 13.66 17.64 -5.48
CA PRO A 3 13.25 17.19 -6.82
C PRO A 3 13.59 15.73 -7.09
N ASP A 4 14.66 15.23 -6.48
CA ASP A 4 15.11 13.85 -6.67
C ASP A 4 14.09 12.84 -6.14
N ASN A 5 13.46 13.14 -4.98
CA ASN A 5 12.44 12.26 -4.42
C ASN A 5 11.20 12.20 -5.29
N SER A 6 10.81 13.33 -5.90
CA SER A 6 9.66 13.36 -6.80
C SER A 6 9.90 12.52 -8.06
N ARG A 7 11.09 12.61 -8.63
CA ARG A 7 11.45 11.83 -9.82
C ARG A 7 11.52 10.34 -9.49
N LYS A 8 12.08 10.01 -8.34
CA LYS A 8 12.19 8.63 -7.90
C LYS A 8 10.81 8.02 -7.70
N LEU A 9 9.91 8.75 -7.05
CA LEU A 9 8.54 8.27 -6.82
C LEU A 9 7.79 8.09 -8.14
N GLU A 10 7.93 9.03 -9.07
CA GLU A 10 7.32 8.92 -10.39
C GLU A 10 7.80 7.67 -11.13
N LYS A 11 9.09 7.42 -11.10
CA LYS A 11 9.67 6.24 -11.73
C LYS A 11 9.13 4.95 -11.10
N LEU A 12 9.07 4.90 -9.77
CA LEU A 12 8.56 3.73 -9.06
C LEU A 12 7.07 3.51 -9.35
N THR A 13 6.30 4.59 -9.42
CA THR A 13 4.88 4.52 -9.74
C THR A 13 4.67 3.99 -11.16
N ASN A 14 5.48 4.43 -12.11
CA ASN A 14 5.41 3.95 -13.48
C ASN A 14 5.77 2.47 -13.57
N GLN A 15 6.78 2.04 -12.81
CA GLN A 15 7.17 0.63 -12.74
C GLN A 15 6.04 -0.22 -12.16
N LEU A 16 5.36 0.27 -11.12
CA LEU A 16 4.23 -0.44 -10.54
C LEU A 16 3.08 -0.56 -11.53
N THR A 17 2.72 0.53 -12.21
CA THR A 17 1.64 0.54 -13.19
C THR A 17 1.94 -0.45 -14.31
N GLU A 18 3.16 -0.46 -14.82
CA GLU A 18 3.58 -1.38 -15.87
C GLU A 18 3.50 -2.83 -15.39
N ALA A 19 3.95 -3.10 -14.17
CA ALA A 19 3.89 -4.45 -13.61
C ALA A 19 2.44 -4.92 -13.44
N ILE A 20 1.54 -4.04 -13.03
CA ILE A 20 0.11 -4.36 -12.91
C ILE A 20 -0.44 -4.74 -14.29
N ASP A 21 -0.14 -3.95 -15.31
CA ASP A 21 -0.60 -4.21 -16.67
C ASP A 21 -0.08 -5.55 -17.19
N LEU A 22 1.20 -5.84 -16.94
CA LEU A 22 1.81 -7.09 -17.38
C LEU A 22 1.19 -8.31 -16.72
N ASN A 23 0.62 -8.15 -15.53
CA ASN A 23 -0.02 -9.24 -14.79
C ASN A 23 -1.55 -9.26 -14.97
N GLY A 24 -2.09 -8.43 -15.86
CA GLY A 24 -3.53 -8.44 -16.14
C GLY A 24 -4.38 -7.79 -15.06
N GLY A 25 -3.79 -6.95 -14.22
CA GLY A 25 -4.47 -6.31 -13.11
C GLY A 25 -4.09 -6.90 -11.77
N VAL A 26 -4.65 -6.35 -10.69
CA VAL A 26 -4.39 -6.84 -9.33
C VAL A 26 -5.69 -6.95 -8.55
N GLU A 27 -5.74 -7.89 -7.62
CA GLU A 27 -6.93 -8.18 -6.84
C GLU A 27 -7.37 -6.99 -5.98
N CYS A 28 -6.40 -6.23 -5.44
CA CYS A 28 -6.72 -5.10 -4.55
C CYS A 28 -7.53 -4.00 -5.23
N SER A 29 -7.49 -3.88 -6.54
CA SER A 29 -8.27 -2.88 -7.25
C SER A 29 -9.77 -3.13 -7.14
N GLN A 30 -10.18 -4.35 -6.81
CA GLN A 30 -11.58 -4.72 -6.63
C GLN A 30 -12.05 -4.58 -5.18
N ASN A 31 -11.12 -4.34 -4.25
CA ASN A 31 -11.38 -4.29 -2.82
C ASN A 31 -10.73 -3.06 -2.18
N ALA A 32 -10.78 -1.93 -2.88
CA ALA A 32 -10.03 -0.73 -2.49
C ALA A 32 -10.35 -0.27 -1.06
N GLU A 33 -11.60 -0.40 -0.62
CA GLU A 33 -12.00 0.10 0.69
C GLU A 33 -11.30 -0.60 1.86
N ILE A 34 -10.96 -1.88 1.74
CA ILE A 34 -10.28 -2.57 2.86
C ILE A 34 -8.81 -2.17 2.97
N PHE A 35 -8.26 -1.51 1.95
CA PHE A 35 -6.86 -1.06 1.94
C PHE A 35 -6.68 0.31 2.56
N TYR A 36 -7.76 0.98 2.96
CA TYR A 36 -7.73 2.27 3.63
C TYR A 36 -8.60 2.25 4.90
N PRO A 37 -8.28 1.35 5.86
CA PRO A 37 -9.12 1.19 7.06
C PRO A 37 -9.20 2.45 7.92
N ASP A 38 -8.24 3.36 7.82
CA ASP A 38 -8.27 4.60 8.58
C ASP A 38 -9.38 5.54 8.11
N ASP A 39 -9.79 5.44 6.85
CA ASP A 39 -10.88 6.26 6.31
C ASP A 39 -12.24 5.81 6.84
N TRP A 40 -12.31 4.66 7.47
CA TRP A 40 -13.56 4.10 8.00
C TRP A 40 -13.96 4.71 9.33
N SER A 41 -13.08 5.46 9.98
CA SER A 41 -13.38 6.03 11.29
C SER A 41 -14.62 6.93 11.25
N GLY A 42 -14.84 7.61 10.14
CA GLY A 42 -16.03 8.45 9.95
C GLY A 42 -17.31 7.67 9.72
N LEU A 43 -17.21 6.37 9.44
CA LEU A 43 -18.37 5.51 9.17
C LEU A 43 -18.72 4.64 10.37
N GLY A 44 -18.14 4.90 11.53
CA GLY A 44 -18.43 4.17 12.75
C GLY A 44 -17.82 2.77 12.80
N GLY A 45 -16.80 2.50 11.99
CA GLY A 45 -16.11 1.22 12.01
C GLY A 45 -15.44 0.96 13.35
N SER A 46 -15.62 -0.24 13.91
CA SER A 46 -15.01 -0.63 15.17
C SER A 46 -13.53 -0.95 14.97
N THR A 47 -12.78 -0.97 16.09
CA THR A 47 -11.38 -1.40 16.07
C THR A 47 -11.26 -2.82 15.51
N LEU A 48 -12.20 -3.70 15.85
CA LEU A 48 -12.21 -5.06 15.34
C LEU A 48 -12.33 -5.09 13.82
N MET A 49 -13.23 -4.26 13.26
CA MET A 49 -13.39 -4.18 11.80
C MET A 49 -12.12 -3.73 11.11
N ARG A 50 -11.40 -2.76 11.70
CA ARG A 50 -10.11 -2.31 11.18
C ARG A 50 -9.08 -3.44 11.17
N ILE A 51 -9.01 -4.21 12.27
CA ILE A 51 -8.07 -5.32 12.39
C ILE A 51 -8.37 -6.37 11.32
N LEU A 52 -9.64 -6.75 11.17
CA LEU A 52 -10.05 -7.75 10.20
C LEU A 52 -9.78 -7.29 8.77
N SER A 53 -10.10 -6.04 8.45
CA SER A 53 -9.84 -5.48 7.12
C SER A 53 -8.35 -5.43 6.82
N THR A 54 -7.54 -5.04 7.80
CA THR A 54 -6.09 -5.01 7.65
C THR A 54 -5.53 -6.40 7.37
N GLN A 55 -5.98 -7.41 8.12
CA GLN A 55 -5.54 -8.78 7.91
C GLN A 55 -5.92 -9.29 6.52
N THR A 56 -7.15 -9.04 6.10
CA THR A 56 -7.62 -9.44 4.77
C THR A 56 -6.79 -8.76 3.67
N ALA A 57 -6.54 -7.47 3.82
CA ALA A 57 -5.72 -6.73 2.85
C ALA A 57 -4.31 -7.30 2.76
N LYS A 58 -3.69 -7.61 3.90
CA LYS A 58 -2.35 -8.19 3.91
C LYS A 58 -2.32 -9.57 3.24
N GLU A 59 -3.35 -10.39 3.44
CA GLU A 59 -3.44 -11.68 2.78
C GLU A 59 -3.50 -11.53 1.27
N ILE A 60 -4.27 -10.56 0.78
CA ILE A 60 -4.32 -10.26 -0.65
C ILE A 60 -2.94 -9.84 -1.15
N CYS A 61 -2.24 -8.99 -0.40
CA CYS A 61 -0.89 -8.57 -0.76
C CYS A 61 0.10 -9.72 -0.80
N MET A 62 -0.01 -10.68 0.12
CA MET A 62 0.93 -11.80 0.19
C MET A 62 0.89 -12.69 -1.06
N ARG A 63 -0.23 -12.70 -1.77
CA ARG A 63 -0.33 -13.45 -3.04
C ARG A 63 -0.31 -12.55 -4.26
N CYS A 64 0.00 -11.26 -4.08
CA CYS A 64 0.02 -10.29 -5.16
C CYS A 64 1.32 -10.39 -5.96
N PRO A 65 1.26 -10.49 -7.29
CA PRO A 65 2.48 -10.62 -8.11
C PRO A 65 3.32 -9.35 -8.17
N VAL A 66 2.77 -8.21 -7.75
CA VAL A 66 3.48 -6.92 -7.78
C VAL A 66 3.73 -6.37 -6.37
N ILE A 67 3.77 -7.23 -5.35
CA ILE A 67 3.93 -6.80 -3.96
C ILE A 67 5.21 -5.98 -3.76
N SER A 68 6.30 -6.37 -4.40
CA SER A 68 7.58 -5.67 -4.27
C SER A 68 7.50 -4.26 -4.85
N GLU A 69 6.97 -4.12 -6.06
CA GLU A 69 6.81 -2.81 -6.70
C GLU A 69 5.83 -1.94 -5.92
N CYS A 70 4.76 -2.55 -5.40
CA CYS A 70 3.78 -1.85 -4.58
C CYS A 70 4.42 -1.28 -3.31
N LEU A 71 5.26 -2.06 -2.62
CA LEU A 71 5.93 -1.60 -1.42
C LEU A 71 6.91 -0.46 -1.72
N GLN A 72 7.63 -0.53 -2.84
CA GLN A 72 8.56 0.52 -3.23
C GLN A 72 7.87 1.88 -3.38
N VAL A 73 6.66 1.89 -3.93
CA VAL A 73 5.84 3.10 -3.98
C VAL A 73 5.28 3.41 -2.59
N GLY A 74 4.78 2.39 -1.91
CA GLY A 74 4.07 2.53 -0.64
C GLY A 74 4.91 3.14 0.48
N VAL A 75 6.24 2.96 0.46
CA VAL A 75 7.08 3.55 1.52
C VAL A 75 6.98 5.07 1.55
N TYR A 76 6.54 5.69 0.46
CA TYR A 76 6.32 7.13 0.39
C TYR A 76 4.88 7.52 0.74
N GLU A 77 4.00 6.54 0.96
CA GLU A 77 2.60 6.79 1.26
C GLU A 77 2.35 6.76 2.77
N GLU A 78 1.54 7.71 3.26
CA GLU A 78 1.24 7.81 4.70
C GLU A 78 0.04 6.97 5.10
N TYR A 79 -0.85 6.66 4.18
CA TYR A 79 -2.12 5.98 4.47
C TYR A 79 -2.28 4.72 3.63
N GLY A 80 -3.18 3.86 4.05
CA GLY A 80 -3.54 2.66 3.32
C GLY A 80 -2.58 1.49 3.52
N ILE A 81 -2.97 0.35 3.00
CA ILE A 81 -2.15 -0.87 3.02
C ILE A 81 -1.44 -0.99 1.67
N TRP A 82 -0.13 -1.00 1.70
CA TRP A 82 0.71 -1.05 0.51
C TRP A 82 1.75 -2.15 0.65
N GLY A 83 1.79 -3.06 -0.31
CA GLY A 83 2.80 -4.12 -0.30
C GLY A 83 2.79 -4.95 0.97
N GLY A 84 1.61 -5.17 1.56
CA GLY A 84 1.47 -5.93 2.79
C GLY A 84 1.83 -5.18 4.05
N THR A 85 2.03 -3.86 3.98
CA THR A 85 2.43 -3.07 5.15
C THR A 85 1.37 -2.04 5.54
N THR A 86 1.26 -1.80 6.85
CA THR A 86 0.46 -0.72 7.40
C THR A 86 1.25 0.60 7.39
N PRO A 87 0.55 1.75 7.57
CA PRO A 87 1.27 3.03 7.71
C PRO A 87 2.34 3.02 8.80
N ASP A 88 2.05 2.42 9.96
CA ASP A 88 3.03 2.35 11.05
C ASP A 88 4.25 1.53 10.67
N GLN A 89 4.05 0.42 9.99
CA GLN A 89 5.15 -0.43 9.53
C GLN A 89 6.03 0.33 8.54
N ARG A 90 5.43 1.07 7.61
CA ARG A 90 6.21 1.86 6.64
C ARG A 90 6.97 2.99 7.32
N LYS A 91 6.40 3.58 8.35
CA LYS A 91 7.10 4.61 9.12
C LYS A 91 8.38 4.05 9.73
N LYS A 92 8.34 2.84 10.26
CA LYS A 92 9.52 2.16 10.81
C LYS A 92 10.54 1.86 9.71
N ILE A 93 10.07 1.41 8.55
CA ILE A 93 10.95 1.15 7.40
C ILE A 93 11.69 2.42 7.01
N ARG A 94 10.99 3.55 6.90
CA ARG A 94 11.61 4.84 6.52
C ARG A 94 12.68 5.25 7.52
N LYS A 95 12.49 4.98 8.82
CA LYS A 95 13.46 5.31 9.85
C LYS A 95 14.71 4.45 9.74
N GLN A 96 14.58 3.20 9.34
CA GLN A 96 15.70 2.28 9.22
C GLN A 96 16.60 2.57 8.03
N VAL A 97 16.08 3.23 7.00
CA VAL A 97 16.80 3.47 5.75
C VAL A 97 17.58 4.80 5.78
N ARG A 98 17.53 5.51 6.86
CA ARG A 98 18.29 6.76 7.02
C ARG A 98 19.72 6.53 7.42
#